data_b70b9e509440dc94fae9092de2355696
#
_entry.id   b70b9e509440dc94fae9092de2355696
#
_cell.length_a   1.000
_cell.length_b   1.000
_cell.length_c   1.000
_cell.angle_alpha   90.00
_cell.angle_beta   90.00
_cell.angle_gamma   90.00
#
_symmetry.space_group_name_H-M   'P 1'
#
loop_
_entity.id
_entity.type
_entity.pdbx_description
1 polymer ?
#
loop_
_entity_poly.entity_id
_entity_poly.type
_entity_poly.pdbx_seq_one_letter_code
_entity_poly.pdbx_strand_id
1 'polypeptide(L)'
;KLEGVWAVNPASSEKIPIFVADYVLADYGTGAVMGVPAHDERDFQFAKKYNLPIKEIVPDWNLLEKFGKKVVKYRLKDWVFSRQRYWGEPIPLIYCEEHGWVAMSEKDLPVKLPKIKKYQPTDTGESPLANIKNWVNTKCPICKKPAKRETDVMPNWAGSSWYYLRYTDPKNAKAIADKKKLKYWTPVDWYNGGMEHTTLHLLYSRF
;
A
#
# COMPACT_ATOMS: atom_id res chain seq x y z
N LYS A 1 15.47 27.17 -14.62
CA LYS A 1 14.54 27.31 -15.75
C LYS A 1 15.19 26.70 -16.98
N LEU A 2 14.43 25.90 -17.73
CA LEU A 2 14.86 25.43 -19.04
C LEU A 2 14.60 26.54 -20.09
N GLU A 3 15.61 26.90 -20.84
CA GLU A 3 15.48 27.94 -21.87
C GLU A 3 14.98 27.33 -23.18
N GLY A 4 14.07 28.03 -23.85
CA GLY A 4 13.51 27.61 -25.14
C GLY A 4 12.51 26.45 -25.05
N VAL A 5 12.24 25.92 -23.85
CA VAL A 5 11.31 24.78 -23.64
C VAL A 5 10.12 25.21 -22.80
N TRP A 6 8.93 24.86 -23.24
CA TRP A 6 7.66 25.20 -22.60
C TRP A 6 6.76 23.98 -22.53
N ALA A 7 6.01 23.85 -21.45
CA ALA A 7 4.88 22.95 -21.40
C ALA A 7 3.60 23.71 -21.76
N VAL A 8 2.62 23.01 -22.32
CA VAL A 8 1.31 23.57 -22.60
C VAL A 8 0.31 23.00 -21.59
N ASN A 9 -0.34 23.87 -20.84
CA ASN A 9 -1.41 23.44 -19.96
C ASN A 9 -2.62 22.96 -20.80
N PRO A 10 -3.01 21.70 -20.73
CA PRO A 10 -4.09 21.17 -21.59
C PRO A 10 -5.45 21.83 -21.34
N ALA A 11 -5.69 22.33 -20.12
CA ALA A 11 -6.96 22.96 -19.75
C ALA A 11 -7.08 24.43 -20.23
N SER A 12 -5.99 25.20 -20.18
CA SER A 12 -6.00 26.63 -20.55
C SER A 12 -5.31 26.92 -21.87
N SER A 13 -4.59 25.95 -22.46
CA SER A 13 -3.72 26.10 -23.63
C SER A 13 -2.59 27.13 -23.44
N GLU A 14 -2.36 27.59 -22.21
CA GLU A 14 -1.28 28.52 -21.89
C GLU A 14 0.09 27.80 -21.89
N LYS A 15 1.10 28.49 -22.38
CA LYS A 15 2.50 28.05 -22.26
C LYS A 15 3.01 28.34 -20.85
N ILE A 16 3.50 27.33 -20.17
CA ILE A 16 4.08 27.43 -18.83
C ILE A 16 5.57 27.09 -18.87
N PRO A 17 6.43 27.82 -18.13
CA PRO A 17 7.84 27.54 -18.11
C PRO A 17 8.16 26.25 -17.36
N ILE A 18 9.22 25.56 -17.79
CA ILE A 18 9.70 24.35 -17.14
C ILE A 18 10.91 24.69 -16.28
N PHE A 19 10.93 24.18 -15.06
CA PHE A 19 12.04 24.31 -14.13
C PHE A 19 12.54 22.93 -13.71
N VAL A 20 13.82 22.83 -13.38
CA VAL A 20 14.39 21.71 -12.63
C VAL A 20 14.52 22.17 -11.19
N ALA A 21 13.97 21.41 -10.25
CA ALA A 21 13.99 21.70 -8.83
C ALA A 21 14.36 20.45 -8.03
N ASP A 22 15.15 20.62 -7.00
CA ASP A 22 15.66 19.54 -6.14
C ASP A 22 14.58 18.84 -5.30
N TYR A 23 13.46 19.51 -5.05
CA TYR A 23 12.32 18.91 -4.33
C TYR A 23 11.38 18.10 -5.23
N VAL A 24 11.61 18.08 -6.56
CA VAL A 24 10.88 17.21 -7.50
C VAL A 24 11.69 15.96 -7.76
N LEU A 25 11.22 14.82 -7.25
CA LEU A 25 11.94 13.56 -7.36
C LEU A 25 11.71 12.91 -8.72
N ALA A 26 12.79 12.60 -9.44
CA ALA A 26 12.73 11.97 -10.74
C ALA A 26 12.14 10.55 -10.70
N ASP A 27 12.34 9.85 -9.58
CA ASP A 27 11.93 8.45 -9.40
C ASP A 27 10.51 8.32 -8.80
N TYR A 28 9.79 9.43 -8.63
CA TYR A 28 8.44 9.42 -8.09
C TYR A 28 7.40 9.81 -9.14
N GLY A 29 6.44 8.93 -9.39
CA GLY A 29 5.42 9.14 -10.42
C GLY A 29 6.01 9.25 -11.83
N THR A 30 5.74 10.37 -12.51
CA THR A 30 6.29 10.65 -13.84
C THR A 30 7.62 11.40 -13.80
N GLY A 31 8.14 11.71 -12.61
CA GLY A 31 9.31 12.56 -12.43
C GLY A 31 9.06 14.04 -12.75
N ALA A 32 7.81 14.40 -13.02
CA ALA A 32 7.42 15.79 -13.29
C ALA A 32 6.10 16.13 -12.56
N VAL A 33 5.96 17.38 -12.15
CA VAL A 33 4.78 17.90 -11.45
C VAL A 33 4.42 19.28 -11.97
N MET A 34 3.14 19.57 -12.07
CA MET A 34 2.67 20.93 -12.33
C MET A 34 2.70 21.72 -11.03
N GLY A 35 3.45 22.81 -10.98
CA GLY A 35 3.47 23.70 -9.83
C GLY A 35 2.13 24.41 -9.64
N VAL A 36 1.65 24.46 -8.39
CA VAL A 36 0.39 25.10 -8.00
C VAL A 36 0.61 26.08 -6.85
N PRO A 37 1.35 27.17 -7.08
CA PRO A 37 1.83 28.05 -6.02
C PRO A 37 0.74 28.76 -5.21
N ALA A 38 -0.50 28.79 -5.67
CA ALA A 38 -1.62 29.30 -4.90
C ALA A 38 -2.15 28.28 -3.85
N HIS A 39 -1.77 26.99 -3.95
CA HIS A 39 -2.35 25.91 -3.16
C HIS A 39 -1.31 24.98 -2.51
N ASP A 40 -0.02 25.11 -2.84
CA ASP A 40 1.10 24.36 -2.26
C ASP A 40 2.16 25.30 -1.73
N GLU A 41 2.55 25.12 -0.47
CA GLU A 41 3.49 25.99 0.23
C GLU A 41 4.91 25.95 -0.39
N ARG A 42 5.38 24.79 -0.85
CA ARG A 42 6.70 24.67 -1.49
C ARG A 42 6.73 25.37 -2.83
N ASP A 43 5.69 25.19 -3.62
CA ASP A 43 5.53 25.87 -4.90
C ASP A 43 5.39 27.38 -4.71
N PHE A 44 4.71 27.81 -3.66
CA PHE A 44 4.57 29.23 -3.29
C PHE A 44 5.94 29.83 -2.98
N GLN A 45 6.75 29.20 -2.13
CA GLN A 45 8.08 29.68 -1.79
C GLN A 45 9.00 29.70 -3.03
N PHE A 46 8.89 28.70 -3.89
CA PHE A 46 9.61 28.67 -5.15
C PHE A 46 9.20 29.83 -6.06
N ALA A 47 7.92 30.02 -6.26
CA ALA A 47 7.40 31.12 -7.10
C ALA A 47 7.83 32.48 -6.58
N LYS A 48 7.77 32.71 -5.27
CA LYS A 48 8.24 33.92 -4.61
C LYS A 48 9.74 34.16 -4.80
N LYS A 49 10.56 33.11 -4.60
CA LYS A 49 12.02 33.19 -4.76
C LYS A 49 12.45 33.58 -6.18
N TYR A 50 11.70 33.08 -7.16
CA TYR A 50 12.04 33.31 -8.59
C TYR A 50 11.14 34.36 -9.27
N ASN A 51 10.35 35.10 -8.49
CA ASN A 51 9.45 36.16 -8.95
C ASN A 51 8.50 35.68 -10.08
N LEU A 52 7.92 34.51 -9.89
CA LEU A 52 6.96 33.91 -10.83
C LEU A 52 5.53 34.38 -10.53
N PRO A 53 4.66 34.50 -11.53
CA PRO A 53 3.28 34.85 -11.31
C PRO A 53 2.53 33.76 -10.52
N ILE A 54 1.81 34.16 -9.49
CA ILE A 54 0.92 33.30 -8.73
C ILE A 54 -0.52 33.61 -9.16
N LYS A 55 -1.16 32.64 -9.78
CA LYS A 55 -2.55 32.74 -10.22
C LYS A 55 -3.41 31.92 -9.27
N GLU A 56 -4.36 32.57 -8.61
CA GLU A 56 -5.42 31.87 -7.86
C GLU A 56 -6.48 31.39 -8.86
N ILE A 57 -6.74 30.12 -8.91
CA ILE A 57 -7.70 29.53 -9.83
C ILE A 57 -8.84 28.96 -8.98
N VAL A 58 -10.05 29.46 -9.21
CA VAL A 58 -11.27 28.83 -8.72
C VAL A 58 -11.55 27.63 -9.60
N PRO A 59 -11.60 26.41 -9.04
CA PRO A 59 -11.80 25.21 -9.83
C PRO A 59 -13.16 25.21 -10.52
N ASP A 60 -13.17 25.22 -11.84
CA ASP A 60 -14.36 24.84 -12.62
C ASP A 60 -14.38 23.32 -12.77
N TRP A 61 -15.19 22.64 -11.99
CA TRP A 61 -15.26 21.18 -11.96
C TRP A 61 -15.68 20.58 -13.30
N ASN A 62 -16.56 21.25 -14.06
CA ASN A 62 -17.03 20.78 -15.37
C ASN A 62 -15.90 20.80 -16.41
N LEU A 63 -15.02 21.78 -16.31
CA LEU A 63 -13.83 21.87 -17.17
C LEU A 63 -12.79 20.83 -16.74
N LEU A 64 -12.56 20.68 -15.43
CA LEU A 64 -11.56 19.76 -14.88
C LEU A 64 -11.89 18.30 -15.17
N GLU A 65 -13.14 17.88 -15.22
CA GLU A 65 -13.56 16.52 -15.55
C GLU A 65 -13.12 16.07 -16.95
N LYS A 66 -12.87 17.01 -17.87
CA LYS A 66 -12.35 16.70 -19.21
C LYS A 66 -10.85 16.35 -19.19
N PHE A 67 -10.11 16.81 -18.20
CA PHE A 67 -8.64 16.71 -18.12
C PHE A 67 -8.13 15.92 -16.94
N GLY A 68 -9.02 15.56 -15.99
CA GLY A 68 -8.65 14.86 -14.79
C GLY A 68 -9.81 14.10 -14.17
N LYS A 69 -9.49 13.30 -13.14
CA LYS A 69 -10.47 12.57 -12.35
C LYS A 69 -10.38 13.03 -10.90
N LYS A 70 -11.53 13.36 -10.31
CA LYS A 70 -11.58 13.62 -8.87
C LYS A 70 -11.22 12.37 -8.10
N VAL A 71 -10.18 12.44 -7.27
CA VAL A 71 -9.72 11.33 -6.43
C VAL A 71 -9.67 11.78 -4.97
N VAL A 72 -9.91 10.84 -4.08
CA VAL A 72 -9.68 11.04 -2.65
C VAL A 72 -8.28 10.53 -2.33
N LYS A 73 -7.43 11.36 -1.75
CA LYS A 73 -6.12 10.97 -1.24
C LYS A 73 -6.09 11.11 0.27
N TYR A 74 -5.54 10.10 0.93
CA TYR A 74 -5.35 10.15 2.37
C TYR A 74 -3.96 10.69 2.70
N ARG A 75 -3.86 11.43 3.79
CA ARG A 75 -2.58 11.93 4.30
C ARG A 75 -1.72 10.81 4.89
N LEU A 76 -2.36 9.73 5.33
CA LEU A 76 -1.70 8.53 5.79
C LEU A 76 -1.04 7.83 4.59
N LYS A 77 0.25 7.50 4.72
CA LYS A 77 0.99 6.75 3.71
C LYS A 77 0.58 5.28 3.73
N ASP A 78 0.64 4.64 2.56
CA ASP A 78 0.39 3.21 2.45
C ASP A 78 1.37 2.41 3.31
N TRP A 79 0.86 1.38 3.93
CA TRP A 79 1.68 0.45 4.66
C TRP A 79 2.26 -0.59 3.70
N VAL A 80 3.60 -0.64 3.60
CA VAL A 80 4.28 -1.72 2.88
C VAL A 80 4.03 -3.02 3.63
N PHE A 81 3.18 -3.89 3.05
CA PHE A 81 2.63 -5.05 3.74
C PHE A 81 3.45 -6.32 3.56
N SER A 82 4.24 -6.44 2.51
CA SER A 82 5.04 -7.62 2.21
C SER A 82 6.41 -7.61 2.90
N ARG A 83 6.88 -8.80 3.33
CA ARG A 83 8.17 -9.02 3.94
C ARG A 83 8.87 -10.21 3.29
N GLN A 84 10.12 -10.01 2.88
CA GLN A 84 11.00 -11.02 2.27
C GLN A 84 11.71 -11.83 3.35
N ARG A 85 10.94 -12.63 4.08
CA ARG A 85 11.46 -13.48 5.17
C ARG A 85 10.66 -14.76 5.31
N TYR A 86 11.16 -15.73 6.06
CA TYR A 86 10.47 -17.00 6.27
C TYR A 86 9.31 -16.88 7.26
N TRP A 87 9.55 -16.26 8.44
CA TRP A 87 8.55 -16.15 9.49
C TRP A 87 7.56 -15.02 9.24
N GLY A 88 6.30 -15.38 9.22
CA GLY A 88 5.16 -14.50 9.08
C GLY A 88 3.96 -15.26 8.52
N GLU A 89 2.79 -14.63 8.51
CA GLU A 89 1.62 -15.18 7.84
C GLU A 89 1.81 -15.11 6.33
N PRO A 90 1.74 -16.23 5.58
CA PRO A 90 1.83 -16.19 4.13
C PRO A 90 0.68 -15.37 3.52
N ILE A 91 0.98 -14.59 2.52
CA ILE A 91 -0.02 -13.81 1.79
C ILE A 91 -0.81 -14.78 0.87
N PRO A 92 -2.14 -14.87 0.99
CA PRO A 92 -2.94 -15.87 0.27
C PRO A 92 -3.22 -15.46 -1.18
N LEU A 93 -2.16 -15.16 -1.94
CA LEU A 93 -2.22 -14.76 -3.34
C LEU A 93 -1.44 -15.74 -4.23
N ILE A 94 -1.91 -15.85 -5.47
CA ILE A 94 -1.29 -16.67 -6.51
C ILE A 94 -1.15 -15.78 -7.76
N TYR A 95 0.04 -15.72 -8.33
CA TYR A 95 0.29 -15.05 -9.58
C TYR A 95 0.08 -16.00 -10.76
N CYS A 96 -0.78 -15.62 -11.67
CA CYS A 96 -1.05 -16.30 -12.93
C CYS A 96 -0.74 -15.38 -14.09
N GLU A 97 -0.06 -15.86 -15.11
CA GLU A 97 0.30 -15.04 -16.28
C GLU A 97 -0.90 -14.48 -17.02
N GLU A 98 -2.04 -15.19 -17.01
CA GLU A 98 -3.26 -14.73 -17.67
C GLU A 98 -4.15 -13.82 -16.81
N HIS A 99 -4.14 -14.02 -15.48
CA HIS A 99 -5.07 -13.35 -14.56
C HIS A 99 -4.38 -12.39 -13.60
N GLY A 100 -3.03 -12.30 -13.65
CA GLY A 100 -2.27 -11.55 -12.66
C GLY A 100 -2.40 -12.15 -11.24
N TRP A 101 -2.50 -11.30 -10.25
CA TRP A 101 -2.68 -11.71 -8.85
C TRP A 101 -4.11 -12.14 -8.57
N VAL A 102 -4.27 -13.37 -8.10
CA VAL A 102 -5.56 -13.99 -7.80
C VAL A 102 -5.56 -14.45 -6.35
N ALA A 103 -6.63 -14.14 -5.63
CA ALA A 103 -6.82 -14.64 -4.26
C ALA A 103 -6.99 -16.17 -4.25
N MET A 104 -6.41 -16.82 -3.25
CA MET A 104 -6.64 -18.24 -2.99
C MET A 104 -8.09 -18.48 -2.59
N SER A 105 -8.60 -19.67 -2.92
CA SER A 105 -9.93 -20.07 -2.48
C SER A 105 -9.97 -20.24 -0.95
N GLU A 106 -11.05 -19.83 -0.32
CA GLU A 106 -11.24 -19.97 1.14
C GLU A 106 -11.06 -21.41 1.65
N LYS A 107 -11.45 -22.41 0.85
CA LYS A 107 -11.27 -23.83 1.18
C LYS A 107 -9.80 -24.25 1.27
N ASP A 108 -8.90 -23.50 0.64
CA ASP A 108 -7.46 -23.76 0.62
C ASP A 108 -6.71 -23.00 1.72
N LEU A 109 -7.43 -22.29 2.57
CA LEU A 109 -6.89 -21.58 3.73
C LEU A 109 -6.89 -22.48 4.99
N PRO A 110 -5.99 -22.24 5.93
CA PRO A 110 -4.89 -21.27 5.91
C PRO A 110 -3.70 -21.74 5.06
N VAL A 111 -3.01 -20.79 4.42
CA VAL A 111 -1.72 -21.08 3.78
C VAL A 111 -0.69 -21.38 4.86
N LYS A 112 -0.13 -22.59 4.85
CA LYS A 112 0.86 -23.01 5.85
C LYS A 112 2.28 -22.84 5.30
N LEU A 113 3.18 -22.36 6.15
CA LEU A 113 4.60 -22.33 5.86
C LEU A 113 5.15 -23.77 5.66
N PRO A 114 5.98 -24.00 4.64
CA PRO A 114 6.60 -25.30 4.43
C PRO A 114 7.65 -25.57 5.52
N LYS A 115 7.76 -26.80 5.99
CA LYS A 115 8.82 -27.19 6.91
C LYS A 115 10.15 -27.23 6.16
N ILE A 116 11.09 -26.38 6.55
CA ILE A 116 12.43 -26.31 5.96
C ILE A 116 13.51 -26.38 7.04
N LYS A 117 14.66 -26.95 6.66
CA LYS A 117 15.80 -27.08 7.57
C LYS A 117 16.65 -25.79 7.63
N LYS A 118 16.72 -25.04 6.54
CA LYS A 118 17.48 -23.80 6.40
C LYS A 118 16.64 -22.74 5.70
N TYR A 119 16.67 -21.52 6.19
CA TYR A 119 15.93 -20.35 5.66
C TYR A 119 16.85 -19.14 5.60
N GLN A 120 17.91 -19.26 4.83
CA GLN A 120 18.82 -18.14 4.60
C GLN A 120 18.19 -17.14 3.62
N PRO A 121 18.44 -15.84 3.79
CA PRO A 121 18.10 -14.84 2.79
C PRO A 121 18.66 -15.22 1.43
N THR A 122 18.01 -14.81 0.36
CA THR A 122 18.53 -14.96 -1.00
C THR A 122 19.47 -13.80 -1.32
N ASP A 123 20.47 -14.05 -2.18
CA ASP A 123 21.37 -12.98 -2.65
C ASP A 123 20.66 -11.99 -3.57
N THR A 124 19.46 -12.32 -4.04
CA THR A 124 18.63 -11.50 -4.94
C THR A 124 17.66 -10.61 -4.20
N GLY A 125 17.59 -10.68 -2.87
CA GLY A 125 16.61 -9.94 -2.05
C GLY A 125 15.21 -10.56 -2.06
N GLU A 126 15.00 -11.67 -2.74
CA GLU A 126 13.74 -12.42 -2.70
C GLU A 126 13.55 -13.14 -1.36
N SER A 127 12.31 -13.47 -1.04
CA SER A 127 11.97 -14.29 0.13
C SER A 127 12.68 -15.64 0.10
N PRO A 128 13.14 -16.17 1.23
CA PRO A 128 13.66 -17.55 1.33
C PRO A 128 12.65 -18.61 0.83
N LEU A 129 11.36 -18.31 0.87
CA LEU A 129 10.29 -19.16 0.35
C LEU A 129 10.36 -19.33 -1.18
N ALA A 130 10.91 -18.36 -1.91
CA ALA A 130 11.04 -18.41 -3.37
C ALA A 130 11.87 -19.63 -3.86
N ASN A 131 12.80 -20.09 -3.04
CA ASN A 131 13.63 -21.25 -3.34
C ASN A 131 12.92 -22.60 -3.17
N ILE A 132 11.72 -22.62 -2.59
CA ILE A 132 10.99 -23.86 -2.27
C ILE A 132 10.00 -24.16 -3.39
N LYS A 133 10.52 -24.65 -4.51
CA LYS A 133 9.73 -24.89 -5.74
C LYS A 133 8.44 -25.68 -5.51
N ASN A 134 8.46 -26.70 -4.65
CA ASN A 134 7.29 -27.53 -4.36
C ASN A 134 6.17 -26.75 -3.65
N TRP A 135 6.52 -25.72 -2.92
CA TRP A 135 5.56 -24.86 -2.23
C TRP A 135 5.13 -23.69 -3.12
N VAL A 136 6.04 -23.11 -3.88
CA VAL A 136 5.80 -21.97 -4.77
C VAL A 136 4.90 -22.36 -5.93
N ASN A 137 5.22 -23.46 -6.61
CA ASN A 137 4.49 -23.90 -7.81
C ASN A 137 3.11 -24.43 -7.44
N THR A 138 2.09 -23.89 -8.08
CA THR A 138 0.68 -24.22 -7.85
C THR A 138 -0.13 -24.07 -9.13
N LYS A 139 -1.44 -24.14 -9.04
CA LYS A 139 -2.36 -23.91 -10.13
C LYS A 139 -3.23 -22.68 -9.86
N CYS A 140 -3.48 -21.91 -10.89
CA CYS A 140 -4.42 -20.80 -10.82
C CYS A 140 -5.82 -21.31 -10.42
N PRO A 141 -6.48 -20.69 -9.44
CA PRO A 141 -7.83 -21.10 -9.02
C PRO A 141 -8.88 -20.87 -10.12
N ILE A 142 -8.62 -19.97 -11.07
CA ILE A 142 -9.54 -19.63 -12.16
C ILE A 142 -9.32 -20.58 -13.37
N CYS A 143 -8.17 -20.49 -14.05
CA CYS A 143 -7.92 -21.23 -15.30
C CYS A 143 -7.26 -22.60 -15.10
N LYS A 144 -6.85 -22.96 -13.89
CA LYS A 144 -6.17 -24.23 -13.54
C LYS A 144 -4.78 -24.41 -14.17
N LYS A 145 -4.28 -23.45 -14.93
CA LYS A 145 -2.92 -23.47 -15.50
C LYS A 145 -1.85 -23.31 -14.42
N PRO A 146 -0.59 -23.62 -14.73
CA PRO A 146 0.53 -23.40 -13.81
C PRO A 146 0.58 -21.96 -13.32
N ALA A 147 0.83 -21.77 -12.05
CA ALA A 147 0.89 -20.48 -11.39
C ALA A 147 1.85 -20.53 -10.20
N LYS A 148 2.18 -19.39 -9.61
CA LYS A 148 3.13 -19.29 -8.49
C LYS A 148 2.45 -18.65 -7.28
N ARG A 149 2.67 -19.22 -6.09
CA ARG A 149 2.27 -18.56 -4.84
C ARG A 149 3.10 -17.32 -4.59
N GLU A 150 2.50 -16.34 -3.92
CA GLU A 150 3.25 -15.26 -3.31
C GLU A 150 4.24 -15.83 -2.30
N THR A 151 5.48 -15.37 -2.35
CA THR A 151 6.55 -15.85 -1.48
C THR A 151 6.86 -14.91 -0.34
N ASP A 152 6.37 -13.68 -0.39
CA ASP A 152 6.44 -12.76 0.73
C ASP A 152 5.44 -13.14 1.81
N VAL A 153 5.74 -12.78 3.03
CA VAL A 153 4.85 -12.95 4.17
C VAL A 153 4.37 -11.61 4.70
N MET A 154 3.27 -11.62 5.43
CA MET A 154 2.75 -10.43 6.09
C MET A 154 3.69 -9.98 7.22
N PRO A 155 3.72 -8.70 7.58
CA PRO A 155 4.40 -8.25 8.78
C PRO A 155 3.69 -8.80 10.03
N ASN A 156 4.42 -8.97 11.13
CA ASN A 156 3.86 -9.50 12.38
C ASN A 156 2.61 -8.74 12.86
N TRP A 157 2.56 -7.44 12.58
CA TRP A 157 1.42 -6.58 12.92
C TRP A 157 0.11 -6.97 12.22
N ALA A 158 0.17 -7.69 11.10
CA ALA A 158 -1.03 -8.17 10.43
C ALA A 158 -1.81 -9.13 11.32
N GLY A 159 -1.17 -10.20 11.78
CA GLY A 159 -1.79 -11.16 12.69
C GLY A 159 -2.02 -10.59 14.09
N SER A 160 -1.03 -9.90 14.66
CA SER A 160 -1.14 -9.35 16.02
C SER A 160 -2.14 -8.20 16.18
N SER A 161 -2.61 -7.60 15.09
CA SER A 161 -3.69 -6.62 15.16
C SER A 161 -5.03 -7.20 15.60
N TRP A 162 -5.22 -8.51 15.50
CA TRP A 162 -6.47 -9.21 15.80
C TRP A 162 -6.48 -9.92 17.16
N TYR A 163 -5.36 -9.98 17.90
CA TYR A 163 -5.20 -10.86 19.06
C TYR A 163 -6.24 -10.63 20.14
N TYR A 164 -6.57 -9.39 20.46
CA TYR A 164 -7.50 -9.02 21.52
C TYR A 164 -8.94 -9.48 21.23
N LEU A 165 -9.34 -9.49 19.96
CA LEU A 165 -10.62 -10.08 19.54
C LEU A 165 -10.62 -11.59 19.74
N ARG A 166 -9.51 -12.25 19.34
CA ARG A 166 -9.36 -13.70 19.46
C ARG A 166 -9.36 -14.16 20.93
N TYR A 167 -8.85 -13.36 21.85
CA TYR A 167 -8.85 -13.67 23.28
C TYR A 167 -10.26 -13.84 23.86
N THR A 168 -11.27 -13.23 23.29
CA THR A 168 -12.64 -13.39 23.75
C THR A 168 -13.19 -14.79 23.50
N ASP A 169 -12.63 -15.52 22.51
CA ASP A 169 -13.06 -16.87 22.13
C ASP A 169 -11.94 -17.71 21.52
N PRO A 170 -10.88 -18.05 22.29
CA PRO A 170 -9.65 -18.61 21.75
C PRO A 170 -9.80 -20.00 21.14
N LYS A 171 -10.83 -20.75 21.48
CA LYS A 171 -11.09 -22.12 21.00
C LYS A 171 -12.06 -22.17 19.82
N ASN A 172 -12.51 -21.05 19.30
CA ASN A 172 -13.45 -21.03 18.19
C ASN A 172 -12.77 -21.48 16.89
N ALA A 173 -13.23 -22.59 16.33
CA ALA A 173 -12.70 -23.14 15.08
C ALA A 173 -13.40 -22.61 13.81
N LYS A 174 -14.52 -21.88 13.98
CA LYS A 174 -15.35 -21.44 12.84
C LYS A 174 -15.18 -19.96 12.49
N ALA A 175 -14.81 -19.14 13.46
CA ALA A 175 -14.65 -17.70 13.30
C ALA A 175 -13.54 -17.19 14.23
N ILE A 176 -13.14 -15.93 14.06
CA ILE A 176 -12.17 -15.27 14.96
C ILE A 176 -12.67 -15.26 16.41
N ALA A 177 -13.95 -15.04 16.61
CA ALA A 177 -14.66 -15.18 17.89
C ALA A 177 -16.18 -15.19 17.64
N ASP A 178 -16.96 -15.69 18.61
CA ASP A 178 -18.41 -15.63 18.60
C ASP A 178 -18.91 -14.19 18.69
N LYS A 179 -19.90 -13.82 17.88
CA LYS A 179 -20.43 -12.45 17.81
C LYS A 179 -21.00 -11.95 19.15
N LYS A 180 -21.61 -12.84 19.96
CA LYS A 180 -22.15 -12.45 21.27
C LYS A 180 -21.03 -12.16 22.26
N LYS A 181 -19.95 -12.96 22.23
CA LYS A 181 -18.75 -12.71 23.04
C LYS A 181 -18.07 -11.42 22.64
N LEU A 182 -17.90 -11.17 21.33
CA LEU A 182 -17.37 -9.90 20.85
C LEU A 182 -18.22 -8.72 21.32
N LYS A 183 -19.54 -8.79 21.15
CA LYS A 183 -20.45 -7.71 21.59
C LYS A 183 -20.38 -7.46 23.10
N TYR A 184 -20.12 -8.49 23.90
CA TYR A 184 -20.00 -8.35 25.36
C TYR A 184 -18.68 -7.73 25.79
N TRP A 185 -17.55 -8.13 25.17
CA TRP A 185 -16.21 -7.75 25.58
C TRP A 185 -15.65 -6.53 24.84
N THR A 186 -16.35 -5.99 23.84
CA THR A 186 -15.95 -4.80 23.10
C THR A 186 -17.00 -3.69 23.23
N PRO A 187 -16.59 -2.41 23.15
CA PRO A 187 -15.21 -1.93 22.92
C PRO A 187 -14.30 -2.22 24.11
N VAL A 188 -12.97 -2.18 23.86
CA VAL A 188 -11.96 -2.31 24.93
C VAL A 188 -11.97 -1.05 25.79
N ASP A 189 -12.20 -1.20 27.08
CA ASP A 189 -12.30 -0.06 28.02
C ASP A 189 -10.95 0.53 28.39
N TRP A 190 -9.95 -0.34 28.50
CA TRP A 190 -8.60 0.06 28.87
C TRP A 190 -7.56 -0.75 28.12
N TYR A 191 -6.62 -0.06 27.46
CA TYR A 191 -5.49 -0.66 26.77
C TYR A 191 -4.19 -0.01 27.29
N ASN A 192 -3.38 -0.80 27.97
CA ASN A 192 -2.12 -0.34 28.55
C ASN A 192 -0.93 -0.85 27.72
N GLY A 193 -0.13 0.06 27.20
CA GLY A 193 1.02 -0.24 26.35
C GLY A 193 1.91 0.98 26.14
N GLY A 194 2.98 0.80 25.37
CA GLY A 194 3.90 1.87 25.06
C GLY A 194 3.32 2.91 24.08
N MET A 195 3.83 4.13 24.14
CA MET A 195 3.38 5.24 23.30
C MET A 195 3.59 4.96 21.80
N GLU A 196 4.57 4.14 21.43
CA GLU A 196 4.85 3.71 20.04
C GLU A 196 3.65 3.04 19.39
N HIS A 197 2.78 2.40 20.16
CA HIS A 197 1.60 1.71 19.65
C HIS A 197 0.51 2.65 19.14
N THR A 198 0.58 3.95 19.40
CA THR A 198 -0.33 4.94 18.81
C THR A 198 -0.25 4.96 17.30
N THR A 199 0.93 4.70 16.74
CA THR A 199 1.20 4.61 15.30
C THR A 199 1.41 3.18 14.80
N LEU A 200 1.35 2.19 15.67
CA LEU A 200 1.51 0.77 15.35
C LEU A 200 0.21 0.00 15.64
N HIS A 201 0.14 -0.76 16.71
CA HIS A 201 -0.99 -1.64 16.99
C HIS A 201 -2.33 -0.88 17.06
N LEU A 202 -2.39 0.25 17.77
CA LEU A 202 -3.64 1.00 17.91
C LEU A 202 -4.15 1.56 16.57
N LEU A 203 -3.25 1.88 15.64
CA LEU A 203 -3.61 2.27 14.29
C LEU A 203 -4.07 1.06 13.46
N TYR A 204 -3.24 0.01 13.40
CA TYR A 204 -3.50 -1.16 12.55
C TYR A 204 -4.76 -1.93 12.97
N SER A 205 -5.06 -1.99 14.26
CA SER A 205 -6.27 -2.66 14.77
C SER A 205 -7.57 -1.93 14.42
N ARG A 206 -7.50 -0.67 14.00
CA ARG A 206 -8.65 0.14 13.57
C ARG A 206 -8.79 0.21 12.05
N PHE A 207 -7.71 -0.02 11.34
CA PHE A 207 -7.68 -0.05 9.88
C PHE A 207 -8.26 -1.35 9.34
#